data_9973497088710cca90641008baba4f4b
#
_entry.id   9973497088710cca90641008baba4f4b
#
_cell.length_a   1.000
_cell.length_b   1.000
_cell.length_c   1.000
_cell.angle_alpha   90.00
_cell.angle_beta   90.00
_cell.angle_gamma   90.00
#
_symmetry.space_group_name_H-M   'P 1'
#
loop_
_entity.id
_entity.type
_entity.pdbx_description
1 polymer ?
#
loop_
_entity_poly.entity_id
_entity_poly.type
_entity_poly.pdbx_seq_one_letter_code
_entity_poly.pdbx_strand_id
1 'polypeptide(L)'
;MEEVKRSFRSPREASAAGIGTVYQDLAINQLMSVTRNFFMGRELTSTLGKLKIDEMNQIAHDEMLKIGIDFSDPSQAVGTMSGGQRQTLAIARAIYFGAKVLILDEPTSALGQKQQMEVLKTIKRVRARGDIAIIFITHNEIHSRLIADRYTFLALGQVIGQGTKAELEGGDI
;
A
#
# COMPACT_ATOMS: atom_id res chain seq x y z
N MET A 1 -10.55 13.62 -21.07
CA MET A 1 -10.51 12.15 -20.85
C MET A 1 -11.95 11.75 -20.58
N GLU A 2 -12.52 10.86 -21.40
CA GLU A 2 -13.85 10.32 -21.12
C GLU A 2 -13.82 9.50 -19.84
N GLU A 3 -14.73 9.77 -18.92
CA GLU A 3 -14.92 8.97 -17.71
C GLU A 3 -15.57 7.63 -18.10
N VAL A 4 -14.76 6.59 -18.19
CA VAL A 4 -15.26 5.22 -18.42
C VAL A 4 -15.62 4.61 -17.08
N LYS A 5 -16.92 4.56 -16.76
CA LYS A 5 -17.43 3.86 -15.58
C LYS A 5 -17.13 2.36 -15.73
N ARG A 6 -16.38 1.79 -14.77
CA ARG A 6 -16.07 0.37 -14.71
C ARG A 6 -16.78 -0.28 -13.53
N SER A 7 -17.30 -1.49 -13.73
CA SER A 7 -17.85 -2.35 -12.68
C SER A 7 -17.06 -3.66 -12.66
N PHE A 8 -16.61 -4.07 -11.50
CA PHE A 8 -15.85 -5.31 -11.29
C PHE A 8 -16.75 -6.34 -10.63
N ARG A 9 -16.72 -7.57 -11.14
CA ARG A 9 -17.50 -8.70 -10.62
C ARG A 9 -16.74 -9.51 -9.58
N SER A 10 -15.42 -9.28 -9.45
CA SER A 10 -14.56 -10.00 -8.51
C SER A 10 -13.32 -9.16 -8.13
N PRO A 11 -12.71 -9.44 -6.95
CA PRO A 11 -11.42 -8.84 -6.57
C PRO A 11 -10.31 -9.13 -7.59
N ARG A 12 -10.37 -10.27 -8.26
CA ARG A 12 -9.40 -10.65 -9.30
C ARG A 12 -9.48 -9.73 -10.51
N GLU A 13 -10.69 -9.38 -10.95
CA GLU A 13 -10.89 -8.42 -12.05
C GLU A 13 -10.41 -7.02 -11.67
N ALA A 14 -10.69 -6.56 -10.44
CA ALA A 14 -10.21 -5.28 -9.94
C ALA A 14 -8.67 -5.24 -9.89
N SER A 15 -8.04 -6.31 -9.39
CA SER A 15 -6.57 -6.43 -9.36
C SER A 15 -5.98 -6.46 -10.77
N ALA A 16 -6.58 -7.17 -11.71
CA ALA A 16 -6.14 -7.21 -13.12
C ALA A 16 -6.29 -5.84 -13.81
N ALA A 17 -7.21 -4.99 -13.35
CA ALA A 17 -7.37 -3.61 -13.81
C ALA A 17 -6.39 -2.63 -13.15
N GLY A 18 -5.52 -3.10 -12.25
CA GLY A 18 -4.52 -2.30 -11.55
C GLY A 18 -5.01 -1.69 -10.24
N ILE A 19 -6.03 -2.23 -9.61
CA ILE A 19 -6.45 -1.81 -8.26
C ILE A 19 -5.76 -2.72 -7.24
N GLY A 20 -4.87 -2.14 -6.43
CA GLY A 20 -4.24 -2.79 -5.29
C GLY A 20 -4.88 -2.31 -3.99
N THR A 21 -5.17 -3.23 -3.06
CA THR A 21 -5.70 -2.88 -1.74
C THR A 21 -4.77 -3.40 -0.66
N VAL A 22 -4.44 -2.51 0.27
CA VAL A 22 -3.74 -2.83 1.52
C VAL A 22 -4.73 -2.63 2.65
N TYR A 23 -5.16 -3.73 3.24
CA TYR A 23 -6.13 -3.74 4.33
C TYR A 23 -5.47 -3.42 5.66
N GLN A 24 -6.27 -2.99 6.64
CA GLN A 24 -5.86 -2.79 8.02
C GLN A 24 -5.25 -4.06 8.62
N ASP A 25 -5.90 -5.21 8.40
CA ASP A 25 -5.32 -6.52 8.71
C ASP A 25 -4.51 -7.01 7.51
N LEU A 26 -3.20 -6.88 7.62
CA LEU A 26 -2.27 -7.27 6.57
C LEU A 26 -2.33 -8.79 6.39
N ALA A 27 -2.67 -9.26 5.21
CA ALA A 27 -2.62 -10.68 4.84
C ALA A 27 -1.15 -11.14 4.74
N ILE A 28 -0.45 -11.14 5.86
CA ILE A 28 0.97 -11.45 6.02
C ILE A 28 1.14 -12.63 6.98
N ASN A 29 1.88 -13.66 6.58
CA ASN A 29 2.27 -14.74 7.46
C ASN A 29 3.59 -14.39 8.17
N GLN A 30 3.51 -14.16 9.48
CA GLN A 30 4.66 -13.73 10.30
C GLN A 30 5.79 -14.76 10.38
N LEU A 31 5.51 -16.05 10.18
CA LEU A 31 6.51 -17.12 10.21
C LEU A 31 7.25 -17.30 8.89
N MET A 32 6.73 -16.74 7.81
CA MET A 32 7.36 -16.81 6.49
C MET A 32 8.34 -15.65 6.29
N SER A 33 9.33 -15.86 5.40
CA SER A 33 10.29 -14.82 5.04
C SER A 33 9.63 -13.61 4.35
N VAL A 34 10.34 -12.48 4.34
CA VAL A 34 9.95 -11.27 3.61
C VAL A 34 9.67 -11.60 2.15
N THR A 35 10.60 -12.28 1.48
CA THR A 35 10.47 -12.69 0.08
C THR A 35 9.25 -13.57 -0.16
N ARG A 36 9.02 -14.57 0.69
CA ARG A 36 7.86 -15.46 0.55
C ARG A 36 6.54 -14.70 0.74
N ASN A 37 6.48 -13.74 1.66
CA ASN A 37 5.31 -12.87 1.82
C ASN A 37 5.13 -11.94 0.62
N PHE A 38 6.22 -11.38 0.08
CA PHE A 38 6.18 -10.48 -1.07
C PHE A 38 5.57 -11.17 -2.29
N PHE A 39 5.99 -12.41 -2.58
CA PHE A 39 5.56 -13.18 -3.74
C PHE A 39 4.40 -14.15 -3.49
N MET A 40 3.82 -14.17 -2.29
CA MET A 40 2.78 -15.14 -1.92
C MET A 40 1.66 -15.24 -2.97
N GLY A 41 1.50 -16.42 -3.59
CA GLY A 41 0.54 -16.70 -4.65
C GLY A 41 0.94 -16.16 -6.05
N ARG A 42 2.16 -15.63 -6.19
CA ARG A 42 2.75 -15.13 -7.45
C ARG A 42 4.24 -15.42 -7.52
N GLU A 43 4.65 -16.58 -7.00
CA GLU A 43 6.05 -16.99 -6.90
C GLU A 43 6.67 -17.14 -8.29
N LEU A 44 7.93 -16.72 -8.44
CA LEU A 44 8.69 -16.94 -9.66
C LEU A 44 9.20 -18.37 -9.69
N THR A 45 8.92 -19.07 -10.80
CA THR A 45 9.32 -20.45 -11.00
C THR A 45 10.15 -20.62 -12.28
N SER A 46 11.05 -21.59 -12.28
CA SER A 46 11.71 -22.07 -13.48
C SER A 46 10.73 -22.89 -14.34
N THR A 47 11.15 -23.25 -15.55
CA THR A 47 10.41 -24.14 -16.45
C THR A 47 10.12 -25.51 -15.83
N LEU A 48 10.94 -25.95 -14.87
CA LEU A 48 10.78 -27.20 -14.13
C LEU A 48 9.99 -27.03 -12.83
N GLY A 49 9.35 -25.88 -12.59
CA GLY A 49 8.54 -25.59 -11.41
C GLY A 49 9.34 -25.31 -10.12
N LYS A 50 10.68 -25.21 -10.17
CA LYS A 50 11.49 -24.83 -9.01
C LYS A 50 11.39 -23.33 -8.75
N LEU A 51 11.27 -22.93 -7.47
CA LEU A 51 11.25 -21.53 -7.07
C LEU A 51 12.60 -20.86 -7.37
N LYS A 52 12.56 -19.67 -7.94
CA LYS A 52 13.72 -18.81 -8.21
C LYS A 52 14.00 -17.91 -7.00
N ILE A 53 14.42 -18.51 -5.88
CA ILE A 53 14.53 -17.82 -4.58
C ILE A 53 15.48 -16.63 -4.65
N ASP A 54 16.65 -16.76 -5.27
CA ASP A 54 17.63 -15.68 -5.34
C ASP A 54 17.13 -14.49 -6.14
N GLU A 55 16.45 -14.74 -7.28
CA GLU A 55 15.81 -13.70 -8.09
C GLU A 55 14.68 -13.00 -7.29
N MET A 56 13.86 -13.77 -6.58
CA MET A 56 12.81 -13.25 -5.72
C MET A 56 13.36 -12.43 -4.56
N ASN A 57 14.46 -12.86 -3.93
CA ASN A 57 15.14 -12.13 -2.87
C ASN A 57 15.61 -10.77 -3.35
N GLN A 58 16.29 -10.74 -4.51
CA GLN A 58 16.80 -9.50 -5.09
C GLN A 58 15.66 -8.52 -5.40
N ILE A 59 14.59 -9.00 -6.06
CA ILE A 59 13.44 -8.16 -6.40
C ILE A 59 12.77 -7.62 -5.14
N ALA A 60 12.50 -8.46 -4.13
CA ALA A 60 11.87 -8.02 -2.90
C ALA A 60 12.70 -6.95 -2.18
N HIS A 61 14.02 -7.13 -2.12
CA HIS A 61 14.95 -6.15 -1.56
C HIS A 61 14.89 -4.82 -2.32
N ASP A 62 15.03 -4.86 -3.66
CA ASP A 62 15.08 -3.65 -4.49
C ASP A 62 13.76 -2.86 -4.43
N GLU A 63 12.61 -3.55 -4.45
CA GLU A 63 11.31 -2.89 -4.37
C GLU A 63 11.05 -2.24 -3.01
N MET A 64 11.48 -2.87 -1.93
CA MET A 64 11.41 -2.29 -0.58
C MET A 64 12.32 -1.07 -0.46
N LEU A 65 13.53 -1.15 -1.01
CA LEU A 65 14.51 -0.06 -1.01
C LEU A 65 13.97 1.17 -1.79
N LYS A 66 13.33 0.98 -2.94
CA LYS A 66 12.74 2.07 -3.75
C LYS A 66 11.73 2.91 -2.97
N ILE A 67 11.00 2.31 -2.06
CA ILE A 67 10.02 3.00 -1.20
C ILE A 67 10.58 3.36 0.18
N GLY A 68 11.88 3.14 0.38
CA GLY A 68 12.68 3.67 1.50
C GLY A 68 12.75 2.79 2.72
N ILE A 69 12.60 1.49 2.54
CA ILE A 69 12.92 0.50 3.57
C ILE A 69 14.13 -0.30 3.13
N ASP A 70 15.20 -0.14 3.87
CA ASP A 70 16.37 -1.00 3.79
C ASP A 70 16.21 -2.13 4.83
N PHE A 71 16.33 -3.36 4.38
CA PHE A 71 16.38 -4.53 5.23
C PHE A 71 17.49 -5.46 4.70
N SER A 72 18.34 -5.90 5.62
CA SER A 72 19.59 -6.59 5.29
C SER A 72 19.39 -8.04 4.84
N ASP A 73 18.28 -8.68 5.22
CA ASP A 73 18.07 -10.11 4.97
C ASP A 73 16.64 -10.41 4.45
N PRO A 74 16.48 -10.64 3.13
CA PRO A 74 15.21 -11.05 2.53
C PRO A 74 14.65 -12.38 3.05
N SER A 75 15.51 -13.21 3.64
CA SER A 75 15.13 -14.51 4.21
C SER A 75 14.61 -14.43 5.64
N GLN A 76 14.78 -13.27 6.32
CA GLN A 76 14.27 -13.08 7.68
C GLN A 76 12.76 -13.26 7.76
N ALA A 77 12.27 -13.82 8.88
CA ALA A 77 10.84 -13.93 9.13
C ALA A 77 10.19 -12.55 9.27
N VAL A 78 9.05 -12.32 8.61
CA VAL A 78 8.34 -11.03 8.67
C VAL A 78 7.92 -10.66 10.10
N GLY A 79 7.71 -11.64 10.97
CA GLY A 79 7.45 -11.43 12.39
C GLY A 79 8.52 -10.62 13.13
N THR A 80 9.78 -10.59 12.64
CA THR A 80 10.88 -9.81 13.21
C THR A 80 10.87 -8.34 12.77
N MET A 81 10.08 -7.99 11.76
CA MET A 81 9.95 -6.63 11.27
C MET A 81 9.05 -5.78 12.15
N SER A 82 9.30 -4.46 12.19
CA SER A 82 8.39 -3.51 12.83
C SER A 82 7.02 -3.47 12.11
N GLY A 83 5.97 -3.02 12.80
CA GLY A 83 4.66 -2.85 12.19
C GLY A 83 4.69 -1.95 10.94
N GLY A 84 5.45 -0.85 11.00
CA GLY A 84 5.64 0.05 9.86
C GLY A 84 6.34 -0.61 8.67
N GLN A 85 7.35 -1.46 8.92
CA GLN A 85 8.01 -2.23 7.87
C GLN A 85 7.07 -3.24 7.23
N ARG A 86 6.24 -3.94 8.03
CA ARG A 86 5.23 -4.87 7.49
C ARG A 86 4.20 -4.15 6.62
N GLN A 87 3.74 -2.97 7.05
CA GLN A 87 2.83 -2.13 6.26
C GLN A 87 3.47 -1.73 4.93
N THR A 88 4.74 -1.32 4.97
CA THR A 88 5.48 -0.94 3.76
C THR A 88 5.71 -2.14 2.83
N LEU A 89 5.95 -3.34 3.37
CA LEU A 89 6.02 -4.59 2.58
C LEU A 89 4.72 -4.82 1.77
N ALA A 90 3.56 -4.65 2.40
CA ALA A 90 2.28 -4.80 1.72
C ALA A 90 2.07 -3.75 0.62
N ILE A 91 2.50 -2.50 0.85
CA ILE A 91 2.48 -1.41 -0.13
C ILE A 91 3.41 -1.73 -1.32
N ALA A 92 4.66 -2.12 -1.04
CA ALA A 92 5.64 -2.48 -2.08
C ALA A 92 5.13 -3.62 -2.97
N ARG A 93 4.58 -4.66 -2.34
CA ARG A 93 3.98 -5.79 -3.02
C ARG A 93 2.86 -5.36 -3.97
N ALA A 94 1.92 -4.53 -3.50
CA ALA A 94 0.81 -4.06 -4.34
C ALA A 94 1.32 -3.28 -5.56
N ILE A 95 2.32 -2.42 -5.37
CA ILE A 95 2.94 -1.61 -6.43
C ILE A 95 3.67 -2.51 -7.44
N TYR A 96 4.51 -3.42 -6.98
CA TYR A 96 5.26 -4.34 -7.85
C TYR A 96 4.34 -5.18 -8.74
N PHE A 97 3.22 -5.62 -8.20
CA PHE A 97 2.23 -6.39 -8.97
C PHE A 97 1.26 -5.55 -9.81
N GLY A 98 1.60 -4.27 -10.04
CA GLY A 98 0.99 -3.44 -11.08
C GLY A 98 -0.18 -2.58 -10.60
N ALA A 99 -0.25 -2.24 -9.30
CA ALA A 99 -1.24 -1.28 -8.82
C ALA A 99 -1.04 0.09 -9.48
N LYS A 100 -2.08 0.59 -10.13
CA LYS A 100 -2.21 1.96 -10.64
C LYS A 100 -3.09 2.82 -9.72
N VAL A 101 -3.99 2.16 -9.01
CA VAL A 101 -4.77 2.73 -7.93
C VAL A 101 -4.48 1.91 -6.68
N LEU A 102 -3.97 2.55 -5.63
CA LEU A 102 -3.63 1.93 -4.37
C LEU A 102 -4.63 2.38 -3.29
N ILE A 103 -5.42 1.45 -2.79
CA ILE A 103 -6.34 1.69 -1.68
C ILE A 103 -5.63 1.29 -0.39
N LEU A 104 -5.51 2.22 0.53
CA LEU A 104 -4.90 2.04 1.85
C LEU A 104 -5.99 2.21 2.91
N ASP A 105 -6.38 1.10 3.53
CA ASP A 105 -7.44 1.07 4.55
C ASP A 105 -6.81 1.10 5.95
N GLU A 106 -6.97 2.24 6.64
CA GLU A 106 -6.44 2.51 7.99
C GLU A 106 -4.96 2.11 8.17
N PRO A 107 -4.04 2.50 7.26
CA PRO A 107 -2.68 1.94 7.21
C PRO A 107 -1.81 2.31 8.40
N THR A 108 -2.29 3.18 9.29
CA THR A 108 -1.55 3.66 10.47
C THR A 108 -2.22 3.35 11.80
N SER A 109 -3.41 2.75 11.82
CA SER A 109 -4.27 2.62 13.00
C SER A 109 -3.65 1.79 14.14
N ALA A 110 -2.96 0.69 13.82
CA ALA A 110 -2.38 -0.24 14.79
C ALA A 110 -0.88 -0.01 15.07
N LEU A 111 -0.37 1.19 14.77
CA LEU A 111 1.06 1.50 14.83
C LEU A 111 1.38 2.56 15.89
N GLY A 112 2.54 2.44 16.52
CA GLY A 112 3.09 3.51 17.37
C GLY A 112 3.50 4.73 16.54
N GLN A 113 3.56 5.92 17.15
CA GLN A 113 3.80 7.20 16.45
C GLN A 113 4.99 7.19 15.49
N LYS A 114 6.13 6.61 15.89
CA LYS A 114 7.31 6.51 15.03
C LYS A 114 7.02 5.71 13.77
N GLN A 115 6.36 4.56 13.93
CA GLN A 115 6.01 3.67 12.81
C GLN A 115 4.96 4.31 11.89
N GLN A 116 3.98 5.04 12.44
CA GLN A 116 3.02 5.81 11.67
C GLN A 116 3.73 6.80 10.75
N MET A 117 4.69 7.56 11.29
CA MET A 117 5.46 8.53 10.49
C MET A 117 6.31 7.86 9.40
N GLU A 118 6.86 6.67 9.64
CA GLU A 118 7.57 5.88 8.63
C GLU A 118 6.64 5.48 7.48
N VAL A 119 5.45 4.98 7.78
CA VAL A 119 4.43 4.63 6.78
C VAL A 119 3.98 5.86 5.98
N LEU A 120 3.70 6.98 6.65
CA LEU A 120 3.32 8.23 5.98
C LEU A 120 4.42 8.76 5.05
N LYS A 121 5.69 8.64 5.44
CA LYS A 121 6.83 8.98 4.57
C LYS A 121 6.86 8.08 3.33
N THR A 122 6.62 6.79 3.49
CA THR A 122 6.53 5.84 2.38
C THR A 122 5.39 6.21 1.43
N ILE A 123 4.19 6.50 1.94
CA ILE A 123 3.05 6.93 1.13
C ILE A 123 3.38 8.22 0.36
N LYS A 124 4.03 9.19 1.00
CA LYS A 124 4.50 10.43 0.33
C LYS A 124 5.47 10.14 -0.81
N ARG A 125 6.40 9.20 -0.65
CA ARG A 125 7.32 8.79 -1.72
C ARG A 125 6.58 8.15 -2.90
N VAL A 126 5.63 7.26 -2.61
CA VAL A 126 4.80 6.64 -3.65
C VAL A 126 3.99 7.71 -4.40
N ARG A 127 3.35 8.64 -3.67
CA ARG A 127 2.62 9.76 -4.27
C ARG A 127 3.50 10.63 -5.17
N ALA A 128 4.73 10.93 -4.74
CA ALA A 128 5.67 11.78 -5.47
C ALA A 128 6.12 11.16 -6.81
N ARG A 129 5.94 9.87 -7.03
CA ARG A 129 6.21 9.22 -8.32
C ARG A 129 5.23 9.66 -9.40
N GLY A 130 3.99 10.02 -9.04
CA GLY A 130 2.97 10.51 -9.97
C GLY A 130 2.34 9.47 -10.89
N ASP A 131 2.75 8.21 -10.80
CA ASP A 131 2.26 7.09 -11.63
C ASP A 131 1.17 6.24 -10.96
N ILE A 132 0.89 6.50 -9.67
CA ILE A 132 -0.07 5.75 -8.85
C ILE A 132 -1.03 6.72 -8.16
N ALA A 133 -2.33 6.52 -8.37
CA ALA A 133 -3.37 7.20 -7.61
C ALA A 133 -3.54 6.50 -6.24
N ILE A 134 -3.65 7.28 -5.16
CA ILE A 134 -3.79 6.72 -3.81
C ILE A 134 -5.15 7.12 -3.24
N ILE A 135 -5.92 6.13 -2.77
CA ILE A 135 -7.10 6.31 -1.94
C ILE A 135 -6.69 5.96 -0.51
N PHE A 136 -6.61 6.98 0.33
CA PHE A 136 -6.16 6.86 1.72
C PHE A 136 -7.36 7.00 2.65
N ILE A 137 -7.79 5.87 3.26
CA ILE A 137 -8.92 5.81 4.19
C ILE A 137 -8.37 5.89 5.59
N THR A 138 -8.84 6.88 6.36
CA THR A 138 -8.44 7.04 7.76
C THR A 138 -9.44 7.90 8.52
N HIS A 139 -9.54 7.67 9.83
CA HIS A 139 -10.23 8.54 10.79
C HIS A 139 -9.27 9.56 11.43
N ASN A 140 -7.97 9.49 11.13
CA ASN A 140 -6.96 10.41 11.68
C ASN A 140 -6.82 11.63 10.76
N GLU A 141 -7.38 12.75 11.21
CA GLU A 141 -7.37 14.01 10.48
C GLU A 141 -5.95 14.52 10.21
N ILE A 142 -5.02 14.41 11.17
CA ILE A 142 -3.65 14.87 11.02
C ILE A 142 -2.95 14.09 9.87
N HIS A 143 -3.14 12.78 9.83
CA HIS A 143 -2.55 11.95 8.79
C HIS A 143 -3.14 12.25 7.42
N SER A 144 -4.46 12.46 7.32
CA SER A 144 -5.12 12.83 6.07
C SER A 144 -4.59 14.17 5.54
N ARG A 145 -4.46 15.20 6.39
CA ARG A 145 -3.90 16.52 6.02
C ARG A 145 -2.45 16.43 5.52
N LEU A 146 -1.66 15.47 6.01
CA LEU A 146 -0.28 15.27 5.58
C LEU A 146 -0.15 14.62 4.20
N ILE A 147 -1.15 13.85 3.76
CA ILE A 147 -1.08 12.98 2.58
C ILE A 147 -1.99 13.46 1.44
N ALA A 148 -3.24 13.83 1.75
CA ALA A 148 -4.27 14.00 0.75
C ALA A 148 -4.20 15.34 0.00
N ASP A 149 -4.64 15.32 -1.26
CA ASP A 149 -4.89 16.49 -2.10
C ASP A 149 -6.37 16.83 -2.13
N ARG A 150 -7.23 15.81 -2.01
CA ARG A 150 -8.69 15.90 -2.00
C ARG A 150 -9.26 15.06 -0.89
N TYR A 151 -10.41 15.47 -0.38
CA TYR A 151 -11.10 14.84 0.73
C TYR A 151 -12.52 14.45 0.35
N THR A 152 -12.99 13.33 0.87
CA THR A 152 -14.37 12.92 0.89
C THR A 152 -14.71 12.51 2.32
N PHE A 153 -15.64 13.23 2.95
CA PHE A 153 -16.10 12.94 4.31
C PHE A 153 -17.30 12.01 4.27
N LEU A 154 -17.22 10.93 5.01
CA LEU A 154 -18.26 9.91 5.12
C LEU A 154 -18.80 9.88 6.55
N ALA A 155 -20.12 9.89 6.70
CA ALA A 155 -20.80 9.62 7.97
C ALA A 155 -22.00 8.72 7.70
N LEU A 156 -22.15 7.67 8.50
CA LEU A 156 -23.24 6.68 8.40
C LEU A 156 -23.47 6.15 6.97
N GLY A 157 -22.36 5.92 6.23
CA GLY A 157 -22.39 5.40 4.86
C GLY A 157 -22.77 6.43 3.78
N GLN A 158 -22.92 7.71 4.15
CA GLN A 158 -23.25 8.80 3.22
C GLN A 158 -22.09 9.79 3.10
N VAL A 159 -21.96 10.38 1.90
CA VAL A 159 -21.02 11.50 1.69
C VAL A 159 -21.65 12.76 2.25
N ILE A 160 -20.98 13.36 3.25
CA ILE A 160 -21.43 14.59 3.91
C ILE A 160 -20.65 15.83 3.47
N GLY A 161 -19.52 15.65 2.80
CA GLY A 161 -18.70 16.74 2.27
C GLY A 161 -17.59 16.23 1.36
N GLN A 162 -17.16 17.08 0.44
CA GLN A 162 -16.02 16.84 -0.45
C GLN A 162 -15.31 18.15 -0.72
N GLY A 163 -13.99 18.10 -0.88
CA GLY A 163 -13.21 19.29 -1.23
C GLY A 163 -11.76 18.99 -1.48
N THR A 164 -11.05 20.00 -1.88
CA THR A 164 -9.60 20.01 -2.03
C THR A 164 -8.93 20.39 -0.71
N LYS A 165 -7.62 20.18 -0.64
CA LYS A 165 -6.82 20.62 0.51
C LYS A 165 -6.91 22.13 0.75
N ALA A 166 -6.90 22.93 -0.32
CA ALA A 166 -6.99 24.39 -0.23
C ALA A 166 -8.33 24.86 0.36
N GLU A 167 -9.46 24.25 -0.08
CA GLU A 167 -10.79 24.56 0.45
C GLU A 167 -10.91 24.17 1.93
N LEU A 168 -10.35 23.03 2.32
CA LEU A 168 -10.35 22.61 3.73
C LEU A 168 -9.53 23.55 4.62
N GLU A 169 -8.36 24.00 4.15
CA GLU A 169 -7.50 24.93 4.88
C GLU A 169 -8.06 26.36 4.91
N GLY A 170 -8.86 26.73 3.88
CA GLY A 170 -9.59 28.00 3.81
C GLY A 170 -10.84 28.09 4.68
N GLY A 171 -11.32 26.96 5.22
CA GLY A 171 -12.52 26.89 6.06
C GLY A 171 -13.83 26.86 5.26
N ASP A 172 -13.78 26.48 4.00
CA ASP A 172 -14.93 26.45 3.07
C ASP A 172 -15.67 25.08 3.05
N ILE A 173 -15.29 24.13 3.95
CA ILE A 173 -15.90 22.80 4.06
C ILE A 173 -16.27 22.51 5.53
#